data_ea59e2787bb113e66d93d5a9ea37d313
#
_entry.id   ea59e2787bb113e66d93d5a9ea37d313
#
_cell.length_a   1.000
_cell.length_b   1.000
_cell.length_c   1.000
_cell.angle_alpha   90.00
_cell.angle_beta   90.00
_cell.angle_gamma   90.00
#
_symmetry.space_group_name_H-M   'P 1'
#
loop_
_entity.id
_entity.type
_entity.pdbx_description
1 polymer ?
#
loop_
_entity_poly.entity_id
_entity_poly.type
_entity_poly.pdbx_seq_one_letter_code
_entity_poly.pdbx_strand_id
1 'polypeptide(L)'
;MAGDRAVQHNLEAAWPADLPAGDERRLLAAGRALLRADATGAGRAKWPSVFGDPHRALAPAFATARFRIQAAIARRDKSPDTAVVHLVWAGMDRGGTFTDLRVTDWFFTRTSKKGAATWTAQPRT
;
A
#
# COMPACT_ATOMS: atom_id res chain seq x y z
N MET A 1 1.60 9.75 23.06
CA MET A 1 1.17 9.18 21.79
C MET A 1 2.35 9.18 20.82
N ALA A 2 2.66 8.03 20.25
CA ALA A 2 3.74 7.95 19.28
C ALA A 2 3.31 8.68 18.00
N GLY A 3 4.14 9.63 17.54
CA GLY A 3 3.91 10.30 16.28
C GLY A 3 4.21 9.38 15.10
N ASP A 4 3.79 9.81 13.92
CA ASP A 4 4.00 9.03 12.69
C ASP A 4 5.49 8.78 12.43
N ARG A 5 6.36 9.73 12.79
CA ARG A 5 7.81 9.55 12.66
C ARG A 5 8.32 8.37 13.48
N ALA A 6 7.82 8.20 14.71
CA ALA A 6 8.21 7.07 15.56
C ALA A 6 7.70 5.75 14.99
N VAL A 7 6.49 5.72 14.44
CA VAL A 7 5.94 4.54 13.78
C VAL A 7 6.80 4.17 12.57
N GLN A 8 7.17 5.16 11.75
CA GLN A 8 8.04 4.93 10.58
C GLN A 8 9.41 4.38 11.00
N HIS A 9 10.00 4.95 12.04
CA HIS A 9 11.29 4.50 12.55
C HIS A 9 11.24 3.05 13.02
N ASN A 10 10.19 2.69 13.74
CA ASN A 10 10.01 1.31 14.22
C ASN A 10 9.82 0.33 13.06
N LEU A 11 9.09 0.74 12.02
CA LEU A 11 8.88 -0.09 10.84
C LEU A 11 10.20 -0.32 10.10
N GLU A 12 11.00 0.72 9.92
CA GLU A 12 12.31 0.63 9.29
C GLU A 12 13.27 -0.26 10.07
N ALA A 13 13.19 -0.22 11.40
CA ALA A 13 14.03 -1.06 12.26
C ALA A 13 13.62 -2.54 12.17
N ALA A 14 12.35 -2.83 11.92
CA ALA A 14 11.85 -4.19 11.80
C ALA A 14 12.18 -4.82 10.44
N TRP A 15 12.24 -4.02 9.37
CA TRP A 15 12.39 -4.52 8.01
C TRP A 15 13.52 -3.80 7.28
N PRO A 16 14.45 -4.53 6.66
CA PRO A 16 15.54 -3.90 5.92
C PRO A 16 15.04 -3.27 4.61
N ALA A 17 15.58 -2.11 4.30
CA ALA A 17 15.36 -1.46 3.00
C ALA A 17 16.39 -2.05 2.02
N ASP A 18 16.00 -3.06 1.27
CA ASP A 18 16.91 -3.83 0.41
C ASP A 18 16.63 -3.67 -1.09
N LEU A 19 15.83 -2.68 -1.46
CA LEU A 19 15.51 -2.39 -2.86
C LEU A 19 16.36 -1.23 -3.39
N PRO A 20 16.65 -1.22 -4.70
CA PRO A 20 17.21 -0.01 -5.31
C PRO A 20 16.30 1.20 -5.08
N ALA A 21 16.89 2.38 -4.91
CA ALA A 21 16.16 3.59 -4.54
C ALA A 21 15.00 3.93 -5.49
N GLY A 22 15.20 3.74 -6.80
CA GLY A 22 14.14 3.99 -7.78
C GLY A 22 12.97 3.05 -7.65
N ASP A 23 13.24 1.76 -7.42
CA ASP A 23 12.20 0.76 -7.21
C ASP A 23 11.46 1.03 -5.91
N GLU A 24 12.19 1.35 -4.85
CA GLU A 24 11.59 1.69 -3.56
C GLU A 24 10.60 2.85 -3.69
N ARG A 25 10.98 3.92 -4.38
CA ARG A 25 10.09 5.07 -4.58
C ARG A 25 8.82 4.70 -5.33
N ARG A 26 8.96 3.92 -6.41
CA ARG A 26 7.80 3.50 -7.22
C ARG A 26 6.85 2.60 -6.42
N LEU A 27 7.41 1.66 -5.67
CA LEU A 27 6.62 0.74 -4.86
C LEU A 27 5.93 1.45 -3.70
N LEU A 28 6.61 2.37 -3.03
CA LEU A 28 5.99 3.16 -1.97
C LEU A 28 4.83 3.99 -2.50
N ALA A 29 5.01 4.64 -3.65
CA ALA A 29 3.95 5.43 -4.27
C ALA A 29 2.75 4.54 -4.65
N ALA A 30 3.02 3.38 -5.25
CA ALA A 30 1.96 2.44 -5.64
C ALA A 30 1.23 1.87 -4.41
N GLY A 31 1.97 1.46 -3.39
CA GLY A 31 1.37 0.91 -2.17
C GLY A 31 0.48 1.91 -1.45
N ARG A 32 0.92 3.16 -1.36
CA ARG A 32 0.11 4.24 -0.78
C ARG A 32 -1.17 4.47 -1.57
N ALA A 33 -1.08 4.51 -2.90
CA ALA A 33 -2.24 4.69 -3.77
C ALA A 33 -3.22 3.53 -3.68
N LEU A 34 -2.70 2.29 -3.64
CA LEU A 34 -3.53 1.09 -3.52
C LEU A 34 -4.26 1.03 -2.18
N LEU A 35 -3.58 1.35 -1.10
CA LEU A 35 -4.22 1.37 0.22
C LEU A 35 -5.35 2.40 0.28
N ARG A 36 -5.10 3.60 -0.24
CA ARG A 36 -6.12 4.64 -0.28
C ARG A 36 -7.34 4.20 -1.10
N ALA A 37 -7.09 3.59 -2.27
CA ALA A 37 -8.15 3.09 -3.13
C ALA A 37 -8.95 1.97 -2.48
N ASP A 38 -8.27 1.05 -1.82
CA ASP A 38 -8.91 -0.07 -1.14
C ASP A 38 -9.75 0.41 0.05
N ALA A 39 -9.15 1.21 0.92
CA ALA A 39 -9.80 1.66 2.15
C ALA A 39 -10.91 2.67 1.90
N THR A 40 -10.67 3.67 1.05
CA THR A 40 -11.57 4.81 0.87
C THR A 40 -12.31 4.83 -0.47
N GLY A 41 -11.90 4.00 -1.42
CA GLY A 41 -12.44 3.98 -2.77
C GLY A 41 -11.81 5.00 -3.72
N ALA A 42 -11.02 5.93 -3.20
CA ALA A 42 -10.44 6.98 -4.02
C ALA A 42 -9.34 6.43 -4.93
N GLY A 43 -9.50 6.56 -6.24
CA GLY A 43 -8.51 6.16 -7.22
C GLY A 43 -8.58 4.71 -7.68
N ARG A 44 -9.62 3.96 -7.34
CA ARG A 44 -9.75 2.54 -7.75
C ARG A 44 -9.69 2.34 -9.27
N ALA A 45 -10.15 3.32 -10.04
CA ALA A 45 -10.14 3.23 -11.49
C ALA A 45 -8.74 3.12 -12.10
N LYS A 46 -7.71 3.53 -11.36
CA LYS A 46 -6.31 3.40 -11.80
C LYS A 46 -5.78 1.97 -11.68
N TRP A 47 -6.50 1.09 -10.98
CA TRP A 47 -6.05 -0.26 -10.67
C TRP A 47 -7.09 -1.30 -11.06
N PRO A 48 -7.49 -1.38 -12.36
CA PRO A 48 -8.56 -2.29 -12.75
C PRO A 48 -8.22 -3.77 -12.54
N SER A 49 -6.94 -4.14 -12.61
CA SER A 49 -6.52 -5.51 -12.36
C SER A 49 -6.63 -5.94 -10.89
N VAL A 50 -6.70 -4.95 -9.98
CA VAL A 50 -6.80 -5.21 -8.53
C VAL A 50 -8.27 -5.17 -8.08
N PHE A 51 -9.01 -4.13 -8.50
CA PHE A 51 -10.37 -3.89 -8.01
C PHE A 51 -11.47 -4.33 -8.98
N GLY A 52 -11.12 -4.63 -10.22
CA GLY A 52 -12.08 -5.07 -11.22
C GLY A 52 -13.01 -3.96 -11.69
N ASP A 53 -14.24 -4.35 -12.07
CA ASP A 53 -15.24 -3.43 -12.56
C ASP A 53 -15.70 -2.50 -11.43
N PRO A 54 -15.60 -1.15 -11.61
CA PRO A 54 -16.04 -0.21 -10.58
C PRO A 54 -17.53 -0.34 -10.25
N HIS A 55 -18.36 -0.85 -11.15
CA HIS A 55 -19.78 -1.08 -10.89
C HIS A 55 -20.05 -2.27 -9.96
N ARG A 56 -19.06 -3.13 -9.78
CA ARG A 56 -19.14 -4.30 -8.89
C ARG A 56 -18.28 -4.17 -7.64
N ALA A 57 -17.58 -3.06 -7.51
CA ALA A 57 -16.69 -2.86 -6.38
C ALA A 57 -17.49 -2.76 -5.08
N LEU A 58 -16.97 -3.38 -4.03
CA LEU A 58 -17.54 -3.25 -2.70
C LEU A 58 -17.44 -1.80 -2.24
N ALA A 59 -18.44 -1.33 -1.50
CA ALA A 59 -18.38 -0.02 -0.90
C ALA A 59 -17.14 0.08 0.01
N PRO A 60 -16.41 1.20 -0.03
CA PRO A 60 -15.25 1.36 0.83
C PRO A 60 -15.65 1.39 2.30
N ALA A 61 -14.84 0.76 3.14
CA ALA A 61 -15.12 0.66 4.57
C ALA A 61 -14.76 1.93 5.35
N PHE A 62 -13.92 2.79 4.77
CA PHE A 62 -13.37 3.96 5.47
C PHE A 62 -13.70 5.25 4.74
N ALA A 63 -13.89 6.32 5.52
CA ALA A 63 -14.09 7.66 4.97
C ALA A 63 -12.75 8.22 4.49
N THR A 64 -12.80 9.08 3.45
CA THR A 64 -11.61 9.81 2.99
C THR A 64 -11.15 10.82 4.02
N ALA A 65 -12.09 11.43 4.74
CA ALA A 65 -11.77 12.30 5.86
C ALA A 65 -11.10 11.50 6.96
N ARG A 66 -10.03 12.05 7.54
CA ARG A 66 -9.26 11.45 8.61
C ARG A 66 -8.48 10.17 8.22
N PHE A 67 -8.50 9.79 6.94
CA PHE A 67 -7.60 8.74 6.44
C PHE A 67 -6.19 9.30 6.34
N ARG A 68 -5.21 8.57 6.89
CA ARG A 68 -3.82 8.96 6.71
C ARG A 68 -2.91 7.75 6.87
N ILE A 69 -1.85 7.74 6.08
CA ILE A 69 -0.81 6.72 6.18
C ILE A 69 0.23 7.20 7.19
N GLN A 70 0.47 6.40 8.22
CA GLN A 70 1.37 6.74 9.31
C GLN A 70 2.80 6.32 9.01
N ALA A 71 2.99 5.21 8.29
CA ALA A 71 4.30 4.71 7.94
C ALA A 71 4.19 3.76 6.75
N ALA A 72 5.28 3.66 5.99
CA ALA A 72 5.35 2.71 4.87
C ALA A 72 6.80 2.28 4.66
N ILE A 73 6.98 1.01 4.28
CA ILE A 73 8.28 0.50 3.85
C ILE A 73 8.06 -0.48 2.71
N ALA A 74 8.94 -0.41 1.71
CA ALA A 74 8.97 -1.36 0.60
C ALA A 74 10.25 -2.19 0.70
N ARG A 75 10.12 -3.49 0.51
CA ARG A 75 11.26 -4.41 0.57
C ARG A 75 11.07 -5.59 -0.36
N ARG A 76 12.13 -6.33 -0.61
CA ARG A 76 12.05 -7.58 -1.37
C ARG A 76 11.26 -8.62 -0.57
N ASP A 77 10.50 -9.44 -1.29
CA ASP A 77 9.74 -10.53 -0.69
C ASP A 77 10.18 -11.84 -1.32
N LYS A 78 11.07 -12.57 -0.65
CA LYS A 78 11.53 -13.91 -1.01
C LYS A 78 12.39 -14.02 -2.27
N SER A 79 12.17 -13.20 -3.30
CA SER A 79 12.93 -13.27 -4.54
C SER A 79 13.21 -11.88 -5.08
N PRO A 80 14.15 -11.73 -6.05
CA PRO A 80 14.42 -10.44 -6.66
C PRO A 80 13.25 -9.87 -7.46
N ASP A 81 12.29 -10.72 -7.84
CA ASP A 81 11.17 -10.32 -8.68
C ASP A 81 9.87 -10.13 -7.91
N THR A 82 9.92 -10.22 -6.60
CA THR A 82 8.76 -9.98 -5.74
C THR A 82 9.10 -8.96 -4.68
N ALA A 83 8.11 -8.14 -4.34
CA ALA A 83 8.26 -7.11 -3.32
C ALA A 83 6.99 -6.99 -2.50
N VAL A 84 7.12 -6.47 -1.31
CA VAL A 84 6.00 -6.17 -0.44
C VAL A 84 6.12 -4.74 0.08
N VAL A 85 5.00 -4.04 0.14
CA VAL A 85 4.91 -2.74 0.80
C VAL A 85 4.08 -2.93 2.06
N HIS A 86 4.72 -2.72 3.20
CA HIS A 86 4.05 -2.71 4.50
C HIS A 86 3.59 -1.29 4.79
N LEU A 87 2.32 -1.13 5.15
CA LEU A 87 1.75 0.18 5.46
C LEU A 87 1.09 0.15 6.82
N VAL A 88 1.36 1.17 7.61
CA VAL A 88 0.67 1.41 8.88
C VAL A 88 -0.17 2.67 8.69
N TRP A 89 -1.43 2.61 9.06
CA TRP A 89 -2.37 3.69 8.72
C TRP A 89 -3.47 3.85 9.76
N ALA A 90 -4.15 4.98 9.65
CA ALA A 90 -5.26 5.35 10.51
C ALA A 90 -6.45 5.77 9.67
N GLY A 91 -7.65 5.49 10.15
CA GLY A 91 -8.86 5.87 9.45
C GLY A 91 -10.09 5.76 10.32
N MET A 92 -11.15 6.40 9.85
CA MET A 92 -12.47 6.32 10.48
C MET A 92 -13.37 5.49 9.58
N ASP A 93 -13.98 4.46 10.14
CA ASP A 93 -14.91 3.62 9.39
C ASP A 93 -16.27 4.33 9.20
N ARG A 94 -17.16 3.71 8.43
CA ARG A 94 -18.46 4.30 8.14
C ARG A 94 -19.38 4.39 9.36
N GLY A 95 -19.09 3.62 10.39
CA GLY A 95 -19.79 3.70 11.67
C GLY A 95 -19.30 4.81 12.59
N GLY A 96 -18.27 5.55 12.17
CA GLY A 96 -17.70 6.65 12.93
C GLY A 96 -16.61 6.26 13.92
N THR A 97 -16.13 5.01 13.88
CA THR A 97 -15.05 4.55 14.76
C THR A 97 -13.70 4.84 14.12
N PHE A 98 -12.89 5.60 14.83
CA PHE A 98 -11.51 5.90 14.41
C PHE A 98 -10.56 4.88 15.01
N THR A 99 -9.69 4.32 14.16
CA THR A 99 -8.63 3.41 14.59
C THR A 99 -7.32 3.82 13.94
N ASP A 100 -6.22 3.62 14.66
CA ASP A 100 -4.88 3.85 14.14
C ASP A 100 -4.05 2.57 14.21
N LEU A 101 -2.81 2.64 13.73
CA LEU A 101 -1.86 1.52 13.75
C LEU A 101 -2.41 0.26 13.06
N ARG A 102 -3.26 0.44 12.06
CA ARG A 102 -3.71 -0.66 11.21
C ARG A 102 -2.58 -1.02 10.26
N VAL A 103 -2.43 -2.31 9.96
CA VAL A 103 -1.37 -2.79 9.08
C VAL A 103 -1.97 -3.44 7.85
N THR A 104 -1.46 -3.06 6.68
CA THR A 104 -1.85 -3.65 5.41
C THR A 104 -0.60 -3.87 4.57
N ASP A 105 -0.51 -5.03 3.95
CA ASP A 105 0.57 -5.39 3.05
C ASP A 105 0.06 -5.48 1.63
N TRP A 106 0.80 -4.88 0.68
CA TRP A 106 0.54 -5.02 -0.74
C TRP A 106 1.73 -5.70 -1.40
N PHE A 107 1.46 -6.72 -2.20
CA PHE A 107 2.49 -7.51 -2.88
C PHE A 107 2.57 -7.15 -4.35
N PHE A 108 3.79 -7.18 -4.89
CA PHE A 108 4.07 -6.79 -6.26
C PHE A 108 4.98 -7.83 -6.91
N THR A 109 4.79 -8.01 -8.23
CA THR A 109 5.66 -8.84 -9.05
C THR A 109 6.32 -7.95 -10.11
N ARG A 110 7.62 -8.15 -10.30
CA ARG A 110 8.35 -7.44 -11.34
C ARG A 110 8.29 -8.23 -12.64
N THR A 111 7.90 -7.55 -13.71
CA THR A 111 7.94 -8.10 -15.06
C THR A 111 8.79 -7.20 -15.93
N SER A 112 9.46 -7.81 -16.93
CA SER A 112 10.32 -7.07 -17.85
C SER A 112 9.72 -7.16 -19.24
N LYS A 113 9.40 -6.02 -19.85
CA LYS A 113 8.93 -5.94 -21.23
C LYS A 113 9.81 -4.98 -21.99
N LYS A 114 10.36 -5.44 -23.11
CA LYS A 114 11.22 -4.62 -23.98
C LYS A 114 12.37 -3.95 -23.23
N GLY A 115 12.95 -4.68 -22.28
CA GLY A 115 14.07 -4.19 -21.49
C GLY A 115 13.71 -3.26 -20.34
N ALA A 116 12.44 -2.93 -20.15
CA ALA A 116 12.00 -2.10 -19.03
C ALA A 116 11.32 -2.96 -17.97
N ALA A 117 11.77 -2.80 -16.72
CA ALA A 117 11.17 -3.50 -15.59
C ALA A 117 9.97 -2.71 -15.06
N THR A 118 8.88 -3.41 -14.80
CA THR A 118 7.65 -2.82 -14.28
C THR A 118 7.15 -3.65 -13.10
N TRP A 119 6.78 -2.99 -12.03
CA TRP A 119 6.16 -3.63 -10.87
C TRP A 119 4.64 -3.66 -11.04
N THR A 120 4.06 -4.84 -10.87
CA THR A 120 2.62 -5.06 -11.01
C THR A 120 2.04 -5.49 -9.67
N ALA A 121 1.01 -4.78 -9.23
CA ALA A 121 0.33 -5.10 -7.98
C ALA A 121 -0.42 -6.43 -8.11
N GLN A 122 -0.32 -7.26 -7.06
CA GLN A 122 -1.06 -8.50 -6.99
C GLN A 122 -2.44 -8.23 -6.39
N PRO A 123 -3.51 -8.84 -6.95
CA PRO A 123 -4.83 -8.74 -6.33
C PRO A 123 -4.81 -9.35 -4.92
N ARG A 124 -5.55 -8.75 -4.01
CA ARG A 124 -5.74 -9.32 -2.69
C ARG A 124 -6.87 -10.35 -2.74
N THR A 125 -6.61 -11.49 -2.14
CA THR A 125 -7.61 -12.56 -2.06
C THR A 125 -8.36 -12.51 -0.74
#